data_bc21e8187082f93d63a1bdaa4b5beca6
#
_entry.id   bc21e8187082f93d63a1bdaa4b5beca6
#
_cell.length_a   1.000
_cell.length_b   1.000
_cell.length_c   1.000
_cell.angle_alpha   90.00
_cell.angle_beta   90.00
_cell.angle_gamma   90.00
#
_symmetry.space_group_name_H-M   'P 1'
#
loop_
_entity.id
_entity.type
_entity.pdbx_description
1 polymer ?
#
loop_
_entity_poly.entity_id
_entity_poly.type
_entity_poly.pdbx_seq_one_letter_code
_entity_poly.pdbx_strand_id
1 'polypeptide(L)'
;MSNKLNKKMKRKNNGFTLIELIVSVTIIAVLTVVGMISYTGTSQKARDSRRMADLERIRIALELYRQGTGSTYPADGSLNTKLVPNYMQELPVGPKNETYAYDQTGTGYTYILSTNLEETGVGYSVTNP
;
A
#
# COMPACT_ATOMS: atom_id res chain seq x y z
N MET A 1 -6.67 -28.28 74.45
CA MET A 1 -5.57 -28.24 73.46
C MET A 1 -6.13 -28.64 72.13
N SER A 2 -6.29 -27.64 71.28
CA SER A 2 -6.92 -27.77 69.92
C SER A 2 -5.89 -28.04 68.89
N ASN A 3 -5.91 -29.25 68.28
CA ASN A 3 -4.95 -29.66 67.25
C ASN A 3 -5.56 -29.25 65.85
N LYS A 4 -5.17 -28.07 65.33
CA LYS A 4 -5.55 -27.64 63.98
C LYS A 4 -4.76 -28.43 62.95
N LEU A 5 -5.38 -29.44 62.35
CA LEU A 5 -4.85 -30.16 61.20
C LEU A 5 -4.79 -29.22 59.99
N ASN A 6 -3.60 -28.80 59.62
CA ASN A 6 -3.30 -28.06 58.42
C ASN A 6 -3.50 -28.97 57.18
N LYS A 7 -4.69 -28.95 56.58
CA LYS A 7 -4.99 -29.68 55.34
C LYS A 7 -4.35 -28.94 54.16
N LYS A 8 -3.12 -29.34 53.84
CA LYS A 8 -2.38 -28.84 52.67
C LYS A 8 -3.16 -29.21 51.41
N MET A 9 -3.84 -28.23 50.79
CA MET A 9 -4.53 -28.43 49.52
C MET A 9 -3.46 -28.73 48.42
N LYS A 10 -3.48 -29.96 47.94
CA LYS A 10 -2.63 -30.42 46.84
C LYS A 10 -3.14 -29.77 45.57
N ARG A 11 -2.45 -28.73 45.05
CA ARG A 11 -2.73 -28.14 43.73
C ARG A 11 -2.51 -29.22 42.68
N LYS A 12 -3.57 -29.57 41.98
CA LYS A 12 -3.52 -30.52 40.87
C LYS A 12 -2.90 -29.76 39.68
N ASN A 13 -1.65 -30.00 39.41
CA ASN A 13 -1.01 -29.46 38.18
C ASN A 13 -1.54 -30.29 37.00
N ASN A 14 -2.47 -29.73 36.26
CA ASN A 14 -2.91 -30.29 34.99
C ASN A 14 -1.86 -29.91 33.96
N GLY A 15 -0.99 -30.85 33.63
CA GLY A 15 -0.04 -30.70 32.50
C GLY A 15 -0.75 -30.90 31.18
N PHE A 16 -0.24 -30.25 30.11
CA PHE A 16 -0.71 -30.47 28.75
C PHE A 16 -0.47 -31.90 28.29
N THR A 17 -1.45 -32.47 27.59
CA THR A 17 -1.29 -33.79 26.96
C THR A 17 -0.53 -33.65 25.64
N LEU A 18 0.19 -34.71 25.24
CA LEU A 18 0.93 -34.74 23.99
C LEU A 18 -0.01 -34.55 22.79
N ILE A 19 -1.21 -35.08 22.87
CA ILE A 19 -2.22 -34.93 21.80
C ILE A 19 -2.71 -33.47 21.67
N GLU A 20 -2.90 -32.76 22.77
CA GLU A 20 -3.27 -31.34 22.77
C GLU A 20 -2.20 -30.49 22.06
N LEU A 21 -0.91 -30.82 22.32
CA LEU A 21 0.19 -30.12 21.65
C LEU A 21 0.21 -30.40 20.14
N ILE A 22 0.06 -31.65 19.72
CA ILE A 22 0.06 -32.02 18.30
C ILE A 22 -1.13 -31.35 17.57
N VAL A 23 -2.32 -31.39 18.14
CA VAL A 23 -3.50 -30.74 17.55
C VAL A 23 -3.30 -29.23 17.44
N SER A 24 -2.76 -28.60 18.45
CA SER A 24 -2.50 -27.15 18.43
C SER A 24 -1.50 -26.76 17.32
N VAL A 25 -0.39 -27.47 17.18
CA VAL A 25 0.60 -27.14 16.14
C VAL A 25 0.10 -27.44 14.73
N THR A 26 -0.73 -28.46 14.53
CA THR A 26 -1.35 -28.74 13.23
C THR A 26 -2.34 -27.64 12.82
N ILE A 27 -3.15 -27.15 13.74
CA ILE A 27 -4.06 -26.03 13.48
C ILE A 27 -3.28 -24.76 13.11
N ILE A 28 -2.24 -24.43 13.89
CA ILE A 28 -1.39 -23.26 13.60
C ILE A 28 -0.72 -23.40 12.24
N ALA A 29 -0.21 -24.58 11.90
CA ALA A 29 0.43 -24.82 10.60
C ALA A 29 -0.54 -24.57 9.44
N VAL A 30 -1.78 -25.09 9.52
CA VAL A 30 -2.81 -24.88 8.48
C VAL A 30 -3.17 -23.40 8.35
N LEU A 31 -3.41 -22.71 9.48
CA LEU A 31 -3.75 -21.28 9.47
C LEU A 31 -2.62 -20.41 8.90
N THR A 32 -1.38 -20.76 9.18
CA THR A 32 -0.20 -20.05 8.66
C THR A 32 -0.13 -20.13 7.15
N VAL A 33 -0.34 -21.32 6.56
CA VAL A 33 -0.33 -21.51 5.09
C VAL A 33 -1.41 -20.68 4.42
N VAL A 34 -2.65 -20.71 4.94
CA VAL A 34 -3.76 -19.91 4.40
C VAL A 34 -3.48 -18.42 4.50
N GLY A 35 -2.91 -17.96 5.63
CA GLY A 35 -2.53 -16.57 5.83
C GLY A 35 -1.47 -16.07 4.85
N MET A 36 -0.47 -16.87 4.50
CA MET A 36 0.58 -16.49 3.56
C MET A 36 0.06 -16.25 2.14
N ILE A 37 -0.85 -17.08 1.65
CA ILE A 37 -1.42 -16.94 0.29
C ILE A 37 -2.23 -15.63 0.17
N SER A 38 -3.03 -15.31 1.17
CA SER A 38 -3.83 -14.07 1.19
C SER A 38 -2.99 -12.81 1.27
N TYR A 39 -1.83 -12.86 1.93
CA TYR A 39 -1.00 -11.68 2.17
C TYR A 39 -0.37 -11.11 0.89
N THR A 40 0.12 -11.96 -0.02
CA THR A 40 0.78 -11.51 -1.26
C THR A 40 -0.15 -10.74 -2.18
N GLY A 41 -1.36 -11.26 -2.44
CA GLY A 41 -2.35 -10.58 -3.28
C GLY A 41 -2.84 -9.26 -2.67
N THR A 42 -3.08 -9.24 -1.37
CA THR A 42 -3.52 -8.02 -0.67
C THR A 42 -2.45 -6.93 -0.69
N SER A 43 -1.18 -7.29 -0.54
CA SER A 43 -0.09 -6.31 -0.54
C SER A 43 0.15 -5.71 -1.93
N GLN A 44 -0.02 -6.49 -3.02
CA GLN A 44 0.02 -5.99 -4.39
C GLN A 44 -1.11 -4.99 -4.64
N LYS A 45 -2.34 -5.36 -4.29
CA LYS A 45 -3.51 -4.47 -4.35
C LYS A 45 -3.32 -3.15 -3.61
N ALA A 46 -2.77 -3.21 -2.41
CA ALA A 46 -2.49 -2.01 -1.61
C ALA A 46 -1.48 -1.08 -2.32
N ARG A 47 -0.41 -1.64 -2.92
CA ARG A 47 0.55 -0.85 -3.68
C ARG A 47 -0.06 -0.25 -4.95
N ASP A 48 -0.89 -1.01 -5.66
CA ASP A 48 -1.56 -0.51 -6.86
C ASP A 48 -2.57 0.59 -6.54
N SER A 49 -3.31 0.46 -5.45
CA SER A 49 -4.18 1.52 -4.95
C SER A 49 -3.41 2.79 -4.61
N ARG A 50 -2.21 2.66 -4.02
CA ARG A 50 -1.34 3.80 -3.77
C ARG A 50 -0.87 4.45 -5.07
N ARG A 51 -0.45 3.68 -6.08
CA ARG A 51 -0.07 4.20 -7.40
C ARG A 51 -1.21 5.01 -8.04
N MET A 52 -2.42 4.47 -8.05
CA MET A 52 -3.60 5.17 -8.58
C MET A 52 -3.87 6.47 -7.82
N ALA A 53 -3.77 6.47 -6.49
CA ALA A 53 -3.95 7.67 -5.67
C ALA A 53 -2.84 8.71 -5.93
N ASP A 54 -1.61 8.29 -6.15
CA ASP A 54 -0.50 9.18 -6.46
C ASP A 54 -0.66 9.82 -7.85
N LEU A 55 -1.10 9.06 -8.87
CA LEU A 55 -1.41 9.62 -10.18
C LEU A 55 -2.53 10.66 -10.09
N GLU A 56 -3.55 10.41 -9.28
CA GLU A 56 -4.65 11.35 -9.09
C GLU A 56 -4.19 12.65 -8.40
N ARG A 57 -3.27 12.57 -7.44
CA ARG A 57 -2.66 13.75 -6.81
C ARG A 57 -1.87 14.59 -7.81
N ILE A 58 -1.07 13.93 -8.68
CA ILE A 58 -0.32 14.62 -9.74
C ILE A 58 -1.30 15.25 -10.74
N ARG A 59 -2.38 14.56 -11.12
CA ARG A 59 -3.43 15.10 -11.98
C ARG A 59 -4.02 16.38 -11.42
N ILE A 60 -4.40 16.40 -10.15
CA ILE A 60 -4.94 17.58 -9.48
C ILE A 60 -3.93 18.74 -9.52
N ALA A 61 -2.67 18.47 -9.24
CA ALA A 61 -1.62 19.48 -9.29
C ALA A 61 -1.39 20.03 -10.71
N LEU A 62 -1.48 19.19 -11.74
CA LEU A 62 -1.42 19.58 -13.15
C LEU A 62 -2.58 20.49 -13.56
N GLU A 63 -3.81 20.19 -13.10
CA GLU A 63 -4.98 21.03 -13.36
C GLU A 63 -4.85 22.40 -12.67
N LEU A 64 -4.38 22.42 -11.43
CA LEU A 64 -4.12 23.67 -10.71
C LEU A 64 -3.04 24.51 -11.41
N TYR A 65 -1.97 23.85 -11.88
CA TYR A 65 -0.90 24.51 -12.66
C TYR A 65 -1.47 25.15 -13.93
N ARG A 66 -2.26 24.40 -14.72
CA ARG A 66 -2.91 24.91 -15.93
C ARG A 66 -3.80 26.12 -15.65
N GLN A 67 -4.58 26.07 -14.59
CA GLN A 67 -5.44 27.19 -14.18
C GLN A 67 -4.63 28.42 -13.77
N GLY A 68 -3.51 28.21 -13.07
CA GLY A 68 -2.65 29.30 -12.60
C GLY A 68 -1.78 29.94 -13.69
N THR A 69 -1.34 29.17 -14.69
CA THR A 69 -0.47 29.63 -15.79
C THR A 69 -1.22 30.04 -17.05
N GLY A 70 -2.49 29.69 -17.14
CA GLY A 70 -3.42 30.21 -18.14
C GLY A 70 -3.55 29.41 -19.43
N SER A 71 -2.80 28.31 -19.72
CA SER A 71 -3.07 27.55 -20.95
C SER A 71 -2.47 26.16 -21.10
N THR A 72 -1.23 25.90 -20.71
CA THR A 72 -0.55 24.64 -21.06
C THR A 72 -0.06 23.87 -19.85
N TYR A 73 0.09 22.56 -19.99
CA TYR A 73 0.72 21.70 -18.98
C TYR A 73 2.25 21.81 -19.05
N PRO A 74 2.98 21.42 -17.97
CA PRO A 74 4.44 21.46 -17.98
C PRO A 74 5.04 20.59 -19.07
N ALA A 75 6.16 21.01 -19.64
CA ALA A 75 6.91 20.18 -20.58
C ALA A 75 7.49 18.92 -19.93
N ASP A 76 7.76 17.89 -20.72
CA ASP A 76 8.36 16.65 -20.25
C ASP A 76 9.63 16.90 -19.45
N GLY A 77 9.83 16.17 -18.38
CA GLY A 77 10.95 16.32 -17.45
C GLY A 77 10.88 17.54 -16.53
N SER A 78 9.88 18.43 -16.67
CA SER A 78 9.79 19.65 -15.86
C SER A 78 8.77 19.56 -14.69
N LEU A 79 8.12 18.41 -14.47
CA LEU A 79 7.10 18.25 -13.45
C LEU A 79 7.55 18.73 -12.06
N ASN A 80 8.71 18.27 -11.61
CA ASN A 80 9.19 18.60 -10.27
C ASN A 80 9.42 20.11 -10.11
N THR A 81 10.04 20.75 -11.12
CA THR A 81 10.36 22.18 -11.05
C THR A 81 9.15 23.09 -11.20
N LYS A 82 8.09 22.62 -11.85
CA LYS A 82 6.89 23.40 -12.12
C LYS A 82 5.77 23.18 -11.08
N LEU A 83 5.65 21.96 -10.57
CA LEU A 83 4.60 21.64 -9.59
C LEU A 83 5.05 21.85 -8.14
N VAL A 84 6.33 21.61 -7.83
CA VAL A 84 6.86 21.73 -6.46
C VAL A 84 7.55 23.08 -6.29
N PRO A 85 7.34 23.80 -5.18
CA PRO A 85 6.39 23.52 -4.09
C PRO A 85 4.99 24.15 -4.27
N ASN A 86 4.73 24.82 -5.38
CA ASN A 86 3.59 25.74 -5.51
C ASN A 86 2.23 25.03 -5.61
N TYR A 87 2.19 23.86 -6.22
CA TYR A 87 0.96 23.10 -6.49
C TYR A 87 0.91 21.76 -5.75
N MET A 88 2.05 21.28 -5.29
CA MET A 88 2.18 20.14 -4.38
C MET A 88 3.49 20.24 -3.60
N GLN A 89 3.56 19.61 -2.43
CA GLN A 89 4.74 19.70 -1.57
C GLN A 89 5.94 18.94 -2.13
N GLU A 90 5.68 17.76 -2.66
CA GLU A 90 6.69 16.89 -3.29
C GLU A 90 6.04 16.02 -4.37
N LEU A 91 6.81 15.61 -5.36
CA LEU A 91 6.33 14.69 -6.39
C LEU A 91 6.28 13.28 -5.80
N PRO A 92 5.13 12.59 -5.85
CA PRO A 92 5.01 11.25 -5.31
C PRO A 92 5.96 10.25 -5.98
N VAL A 93 6.49 9.35 -5.19
CA VAL A 93 7.31 8.23 -5.65
C VAL A 93 6.56 6.93 -5.35
N GLY A 94 6.54 6.04 -6.32
CA GLY A 94 5.83 4.78 -6.23
C GLY A 94 6.35 3.87 -5.10
N PRO A 95 5.56 2.88 -4.66
CA PRO A 95 5.87 2.05 -3.48
C PRO A 95 7.20 1.29 -3.56
N LYS A 96 7.76 1.10 -4.75
CA LYS A 96 9.06 0.47 -4.97
C LYS A 96 10.14 1.45 -5.48
N ASN A 97 10.03 2.73 -5.12
CA ASN A 97 10.89 3.81 -5.58
C ASN A 97 10.87 4.03 -7.10
N GLU A 98 9.81 3.59 -7.78
CA GLU A 98 9.61 3.91 -9.18
C GLU A 98 9.06 5.34 -9.37
N THR A 99 9.45 5.97 -10.46
CA THR A 99 8.88 7.25 -10.93
C THR A 99 7.72 6.99 -11.88
N TYR A 100 6.72 7.86 -11.82
CA TYR A 100 5.58 7.80 -12.74
C TYR A 100 5.95 8.40 -14.09
N ALA A 101 5.54 7.76 -15.18
CA ALA A 101 5.78 8.27 -16.51
C ALA A 101 4.81 9.41 -16.82
N TYR A 102 5.35 10.49 -17.36
CA TYR A 102 4.59 11.67 -17.78
C TYR A 102 5.05 12.07 -19.16
N ASP A 103 4.10 12.16 -20.08
CA ASP A 103 4.30 12.60 -21.44
C ASP A 103 3.33 13.73 -21.76
N GLN A 104 3.87 14.92 -22.09
CA GLN A 104 3.08 16.02 -22.60
C GLN A 104 2.79 15.79 -24.08
N THR A 105 1.54 15.88 -24.47
CA THR A 105 1.08 15.66 -25.83
C THR A 105 0.31 16.89 -26.36
N GLY A 106 0.03 16.93 -27.66
CA GLY A 106 -0.83 17.94 -28.25
C GLY A 106 -0.38 19.40 -28.07
N THR A 107 0.93 19.69 -28.24
CA THR A 107 1.51 21.04 -28.10
C THR A 107 1.26 21.67 -26.70
N GLY A 108 1.20 20.83 -25.67
CA GLY A 108 1.06 21.26 -24.27
C GLY A 108 -0.37 21.35 -23.73
N TYR A 109 -1.36 21.01 -24.54
CA TYR A 109 -2.76 21.04 -24.08
C TYR A 109 -3.26 19.72 -23.52
N THR A 110 -2.53 18.65 -23.72
CA THR A 110 -2.86 17.32 -23.27
C THR A 110 -1.64 16.64 -22.64
N TYR A 111 -1.88 15.65 -21.77
CA TYR A 111 -0.83 14.83 -21.19
C TYR A 111 -1.31 13.39 -20.96
N ILE A 112 -0.38 12.49 -20.83
CA ILE A 112 -0.59 11.12 -20.35
C ILE A 112 0.31 10.90 -19.15
N LEU A 113 -0.30 10.51 -18.04
CA LEU A 113 0.38 10.13 -16.82
C LEU A 113 0.14 8.65 -16.58
N SER A 114 1.20 7.83 -16.50
CA SER A 114 1.04 6.37 -16.48
C SER A 114 1.95 5.66 -15.49
N THR A 115 1.51 4.46 -15.10
CA THR A 115 2.24 3.50 -14.25
C THR A 115 1.84 2.07 -14.60
N ASN A 116 2.64 1.10 -14.20
CA ASN A 116 2.29 -0.31 -14.32
C ASN A 116 1.74 -0.84 -12.99
N LEU A 117 0.61 -1.55 -13.06
CA LEU A 117 0.02 -2.23 -11.91
C LEU A 117 0.67 -3.61 -11.71
N GLU A 118 0.87 -4.01 -10.45
CA GLU A 118 1.50 -5.28 -10.11
C GLU A 118 0.52 -6.46 -10.17
N GLU A 119 -0.74 -6.24 -9.80
CA GLU A 119 -1.75 -7.30 -9.74
C GLU A 119 -2.10 -7.82 -11.14
N THR A 120 -2.24 -6.93 -12.10
CA THR A 120 -2.67 -7.26 -13.46
C THR A 120 -1.55 -7.28 -14.49
N GLY A 121 -0.41 -6.66 -14.17
CA GLY A 121 0.68 -6.41 -15.12
C GLY A 121 0.31 -5.43 -16.24
N VAL A 122 -0.84 -4.76 -16.14
CA VAL A 122 -1.35 -3.84 -17.16
C VAL A 122 -1.00 -2.40 -16.78
N GLY A 123 -0.70 -1.59 -17.81
CA GLY A 123 -0.51 -0.15 -17.65
C GLY A 123 -1.80 0.55 -17.24
N TYR A 124 -1.72 1.41 -16.24
CA TYR A 124 -2.77 2.33 -15.84
C TYR A 124 -2.38 3.75 -16.21
N SER A 125 -3.27 4.47 -16.88
CA SER A 125 -3.01 5.83 -17.33
C SER A 125 -4.15 6.77 -16.99
N VAL A 126 -3.78 8.01 -16.73
CA VAL A 126 -4.67 9.13 -16.50
C VAL A 126 -4.32 10.24 -17.48
N THR A 127 -5.34 10.84 -18.09
CA THR A 127 -5.20 11.97 -19.02
C THR A 127 -5.93 13.17 -18.45
N ASN A 128 -5.75 14.34 -19.09
CA ASN A 128 -6.58 15.50 -18.81
C ASN A 128 -8.08 15.21 -19.12
N PRO A 129 -8.99 15.88 -18.42
CA PRO A 129 -10.43 15.77 -18.64
C PRO A 129 -10.82 16.22 -20.05
#